data_6789c3e1dda6c090d522b7dd2de94517
#
_entry.id   6789c3e1dda6c090d522b7dd2de94517
#
_cell.length_a   1.000
_cell.length_b   1.000
_cell.length_c   1.000
_cell.angle_alpha   90.00
_cell.angle_beta   90.00
_cell.angle_gamma   90.00
#
_symmetry.space_group_name_H-M   'P 1'
#
loop_
_entity.id
_entity.type
_entity.pdbx_description
1 polymer ?
#
loop_
_entity_poly.entity_id
_entity_poly.type
_entity_poly.pdbx_seq_one_letter_code
_entity_poly.pdbx_strand_id
1 'polypeptide(L)'
;MTIEYIRYKVSPEQREAFIQSYKNASEQLESSEFCMAYELTECEEEPCQFILRIEWTSSEEHISGFRKSSVFPAFFANVKPFFDNIQEMRHYKLTEVVRKK
;
A
#
# COMPACT_ATOMS: atom_id res chain seq x y z
N MET A 1 -3.79 2.02 15.96
CA MET A 1 -3.82 1.57 14.55
C MET A 1 -3.61 2.75 13.62
N THR A 2 -2.80 2.56 12.62
CA THR A 2 -2.47 3.59 11.63
C THR A 2 -2.88 3.12 10.25
N ILE A 3 -3.49 4.00 9.46
CA ILE A 3 -3.86 3.68 8.09
C ILE A 3 -2.91 4.45 7.18
N GLU A 4 -2.25 3.74 6.28
CA GLU A 4 -1.42 4.36 5.26
C GLU A 4 -2.18 4.42 3.95
N TYR A 5 -2.17 5.58 3.31
CA TYR A 5 -2.73 5.78 1.98
C TYR A 5 -1.62 6.18 1.04
N ILE A 6 -1.48 5.41 -0.04
CA ILE A 6 -0.52 5.73 -1.11
C ILE A 6 -1.34 5.90 -2.38
N ARG A 7 -1.29 7.10 -2.96
CA ARG A 7 -2.00 7.38 -4.19
C ARG A 7 -1.04 7.35 -5.36
N TYR A 8 -1.38 6.54 -6.37
CA TYR A 8 -0.58 6.35 -7.57
C TYR A 8 -1.33 6.85 -8.80
N LYS A 9 -0.55 7.32 -9.78
CA LYS A 9 -1.07 7.58 -11.12
C LYS A 9 -0.13 6.89 -12.09
N VAL A 10 -0.66 5.93 -12.85
CA VAL A 10 0.13 5.18 -13.83
C VAL A 10 -0.42 5.42 -15.22
N SER A 11 0.38 5.15 -16.25
CA SER A 11 -0.12 5.23 -17.62
C SER A 11 -0.95 3.99 -17.95
N PRO A 12 -1.82 4.05 -18.98
CA PRO A 12 -2.56 2.87 -19.41
C PRO A 12 -1.64 1.69 -19.74
N GLU A 13 -0.47 1.95 -20.29
CA GLU A 13 0.51 0.91 -20.64
C GLU A 13 1.10 0.25 -19.39
N GLN A 14 1.16 0.97 -18.27
CA GLN A 14 1.71 0.45 -17.01
C GLN A 14 0.67 -0.28 -16.17
N ARG A 15 -0.62 -0.11 -16.47
CA ARG A 15 -1.70 -0.55 -15.58
C ARG A 15 -1.61 -2.01 -15.17
N GLU A 16 -1.51 -2.92 -16.15
CA GLU A 16 -1.48 -4.35 -15.86
C GLU A 16 -0.22 -4.76 -15.08
N ALA A 17 0.93 -4.20 -15.45
CA ALA A 17 2.18 -4.47 -14.75
C ALA A 17 2.13 -3.95 -13.31
N PHE A 18 1.50 -2.79 -13.10
CA PHE A 18 1.34 -2.20 -11.77
C PHE A 18 0.50 -3.11 -10.87
N ILE A 19 -0.65 -3.56 -11.36
CA ILE A 19 -1.53 -4.45 -10.61
C ILE A 19 -0.80 -5.76 -10.28
N GLN A 20 -0.09 -6.33 -11.27
CA GLN A 20 0.63 -7.57 -11.05
C GLN A 20 1.75 -7.40 -10.01
N SER A 21 2.45 -6.26 -10.03
CA SER A 21 3.48 -5.96 -9.03
C SER A 21 2.89 -5.94 -7.62
N TYR A 22 1.70 -5.37 -7.45
CA TYR A 22 1.05 -5.36 -6.14
C TYR A 22 0.48 -6.72 -5.75
N LYS A 23 0.06 -7.55 -6.71
CA LYS A 23 -0.28 -8.94 -6.41
C LYS A 23 0.94 -9.66 -5.83
N ASN A 24 2.10 -9.47 -6.43
CA ASN A 24 3.34 -10.07 -5.94
C ASN A 24 3.74 -9.48 -4.58
N ALA A 25 3.64 -8.17 -4.44
CA ALA A 25 4.02 -7.48 -3.19
C ALA A 25 3.10 -7.85 -2.03
N SER A 26 1.84 -8.21 -2.31
CA SER A 26 0.89 -8.57 -1.27
C SER A 26 1.35 -9.78 -0.44
N GLU A 27 2.16 -10.65 -1.01
CA GLU A 27 2.71 -11.79 -0.27
C GLU A 27 3.56 -11.33 0.91
N GLN A 28 4.34 -10.26 0.72
CA GLN A 28 5.16 -9.71 1.80
C GLN A 28 4.32 -8.98 2.84
N LEU A 29 3.26 -8.30 2.41
CA LEU A 29 2.34 -7.66 3.35
C LEU A 29 1.62 -8.70 4.21
N GLU A 30 1.16 -9.79 3.59
CA GLU A 30 0.48 -10.87 4.31
C GLU A 30 1.39 -11.57 5.31
N SER A 31 2.67 -11.69 5.01
CA SER A 31 3.62 -12.34 5.91
C SER A 31 4.09 -11.44 7.05
N SER A 32 3.75 -10.16 7.03
CA SER A 32 4.14 -9.23 8.08
C SER A 32 3.12 -9.24 9.22
N GLU A 33 3.61 -9.42 10.45
CA GLU A 33 2.76 -9.34 11.64
C GLU A 33 2.28 -7.93 11.93
N PHE A 34 2.88 -6.92 11.30
CA PHE A 34 2.52 -5.51 11.52
C PHE A 34 1.44 -5.04 10.56
N CYS A 35 1.18 -5.77 9.49
CA CYS A 35 0.14 -5.43 8.51
C CYS A 35 -1.16 -6.13 8.89
N MET A 36 -2.18 -5.35 9.22
CA MET A 36 -3.48 -5.89 9.64
C MET A 36 -4.43 -6.09 8.46
N ALA A 37 -4.34 -5.25 7.45
CA ALA A 37 -5.18 -5.33 6.26
C ALA A 37 -4.57 -4.50 5.16
N TYR A 38 -4.90 -4.82 3.91
CA TYR A 38 -4.50 -4.01 2.77
C TYR A 38 -5.51 -4.20 1.64
N GLU A 39 -5.59 -3.19 0.78
CA GLU A 39 -6.39 -3.26 -0.45
C GLU A 39 -5.85 -2.26 -1.46
N LEU A 40 -5.93 -2.61 -2.72
CA LEU A 40 -5.60 -1.71 -3.82
C LEU A 40 -6.89 -1.41 -4.57
N THR A 41 -7.25 -0.13 -4.66
CA THR A 41 -8.45 0.30 -5.36
C THR A 41 -8.08 1.15 -6.56
N GLU A 42 -8.89 1.09 -7.59
CA GLU A 42 -8.75 1.92 -8.79
C GLU A 42 -9.90 2.90 -8.84
N CYS A 43 -9.60 4.16 -9.18
CA CYS A 43 -10.62 5.19 -9.29
C CYS A 43 -11.58 4.86 -10.45
N GLU A 44 -12.88 4.86 -10.16
CA GLU A 44 -13.88 4.57 -11.19
C GLU A 44 -14.01 5.71 -12.19
N GLU A 45 -13.93 6.96 -11.71
CA GLU A 45 -14.07 8.15 -12.54
C GLU A 45 -12.84 8.41 -13.40
N GLU A 46 -11.64 8.07 -12.87
CA GLU A 46 -10.38 8.28 -13.57
C GLU A 46 -9.53 7.00 -13.53
N PRO A 47 -9.70 6.11 -14.53
CA PRO A 47 -8.90 4.89 -14.58
C PRO A 47 -7.40 5.16 -14.53
N CYS A 48 -6.62 4.18 -14.05
CA CYS A 48 -5.17 4.27 -13.86
C CYS A 48 -4.74 5.17 -12.70
N GLN A 49 -5.68 5.64 -11.90
CA GLN A 49 -5.39 6.22 -10.59
C GLN A 49 -5.78 5.22 -9.53
N PHE A 50 -4.86 4.94 -8.62
CA PHE A 50 -4.99 3.88 -7.62
C PHE A 50 -4.75 4.43 -6.22
N ILE A 51 -5.41 3.82 -5.24
CA ILE A 51 -5.09 4.05 -3.84
C ILE A 51 -4.78 2.69 -3.20
N LEU A 52 -3.59 2.58 -2.63
CA LEU A 52 -3.24 1.47 -1.76
C LEU A 52 -3.52 1.92 -0.34
N ARG A 53 -4.37 1.17 0.35
CA ARG A 53 -4.71 1.43 1.75
C ARG A 53 -4.18 0.27 2.57
N ILE A 54 -3.35 0.57 3.57
CA ILE A 54 -2.78 -0.46 4.44
C ILE A 54 -3.09 -0.09 5.89
N GLU A 55 -3.59 -1.05 6.66
CA GLU A 55 -3.78 -0.89 8.09
C GLU A 55 -2.59 -1.51 8.81
N TRP A 56 -1.85 -0.66 9.51
CA TRP A 56 -0.70 -1.07 10.31
C TRP A 56 -1.05 -1.07 11.78
N THR A 57 -0.35 -1.88 12.57
CA THR A 57 -0.52 -1.89 14.03
C THR A 57 -0.21 -0.51 14.61
N SER A 58 0.81 0.18 14.07
CA SER A 58 1.13 1.56 14.41
C SER A 58 2.06 2.11 13.32
N SER A 59 2.22 3.45 13.27
CA SER A 59 3.17 4.06 12.33
C SER A 59 4.61 3.70 12.71
N GLU A 60 4.90 3.59 13.99
CA GLU A 60 6.22 3.17 14.46
C GLU A 60 6.54 1.74 14.01
N GLU A 61 5.59 0.81 14.14
CA GLU A 61 5.79 -0.57 13.72
C GLU A 61 5.84 -0.73 12.21
N HIS A 62 5.17 0.16 11.45
CA HIS A 62 5.35 0.20 10.01
C HIS A 62 6.79 0.57 9.67
N ILE A 63 7.31 1.64 10.27
CA ILE A 63 8.66 2.13 9.98
C ILE A 63 9.73 1.22 10.57
N SER A 64 9.64 0.91 11.86
CA SER A 64 10.67 0.14 12.56
C SER A 64 10.51 -1.37 12.40
N GLY A 65 9.27 -1.84 12.22
CA GLY A 65 8.97 -3.26 12.06
C GLY A 65 9.06 -3.70 10.61
N PHE A 66 8.09 -3.28 9.78
CA PHE A 66 8.00 -3.76 8.41
C PHE A 66 9.20 -3.36 7.56
N ARG A 67 9.56 -2.07 7.57
CA ARG A 67 10.66 -1.58 6.73
C ARG A 67 12.01 -2.19 7.08
N LYS A 68 12.18 -2.62 8.32
CA LYS A 68 13.41 -3.27 8.79
C LYS A 68 13.31 -4.79 8.83
N SER A 69 12.17 -5.35 8.39
CA SER A 69 11.97 -6.79 8.40
C SER A 69 12.67 -7.46 7.23
N SER A 70 12.83 -8.79 7.33
CA SER A 70 13.44 -9.60 6.27
C SER A 70 12.60 -9.66 4.99
N VAL A 71 11.31 -9.33 5.06
CA VAL A 71 10.43 -9.39 3.89
C VAL A 71 10.39 -8.06 3.12
N PHE A 72 10.88 -6.97 3.72
CA PHE A 72 10.82 -5.66 3.07
C PHE A 72 11.60 -5.57 1.76
N PRO A 73 12.82 -6.13 1.63
CA PRO A 73 13.56 -6.03 0.36
C PRO A 73 12.78 -6.58 -0.83
N ALA A 74 12.07 -7.71 -0.67
CA ALA A 74 11.26 -8.27 -1.74
C ALA A 74 10.06 -7.40 -2.04
N PHE A 75 9.40 -6.86 -1.00
CA PHE A 75 8.31 -5.91 -1.17
C PHE A 75 8.78 -4.68 -1.95
N PHE A 76 9.88 -4.08 -1.51
CA PHE A 76 10.45 -2.90 -2.14
C PHE A 76 10.79 -3.16 -3.61
N ALA A 77 11.41 -4.30 -3.91
CA ALA A 77 11.78 -4.66 -5.28
C ALA A 77 10.56 -4.71 -6.21
N ASN A 78 9.42 -5.20 -5.69
CA ASN A 78 8.18 -5.28 -6.48
C ASN A 78 7.60 -3.89 -6.77
N VAL A 79 7.68 -2.95 -5.83
CA VAL A 79 7.02 -1.64 -5.97
C VAL A 79 7.94 -0.54 -6.48
N LYS A 80 9.26 -0.73 -6.39
CA LYS A 80 10.24 0.27 -6.79
C LYS A 80 10.04 0.81 -8.21
N PRO A 81 9.69 -0.01 -9.23
CA PRO A 81 9.49 0.51 -10.58
C PRO A 81 8.41 1.59 -10.67
N PHE A 82 7.53 1.69 -9.67
CA PHE A 82 6.40 2.62 -9.69
C PHE A 82 6.55 3.76 -8.67
N PHE A 83 7.73 3.91 -8.05
CA PHE A 83 7.95 4.98 -7.08
C PHE A 83 7.70 6.37 -7.66
N ASP A 84 8.09 6.59 -8.91
CA ASP A 84 7.88 7.89 -9.57
C ASP A 84 6.41 8.15 -9.89
N ASN A 85 5.57 7.14 -9.76
CA ASN A 85 4.13 7.25 -10.00
C ASN A 85 3.35 7.64 -8.75
N ILE A 86 4.03 7.73 -7.59
CA ILE A 86 3.39 8.11 -6.33
C ILE A 86 3.05 9.59 -6.35
N GLN A 87 1.77 9.90 -6.10
CA GLN A 87 1.28 11.27 -6.00
C GLN A 87 1.22 11.75 -4.55
N GLU A 88 0.95 10.83 -3.63
CA GLU A 88 0.84 11.15 -2.21
C GLU A 88 1.03 9.87 -1.41
N MET A 89 1.69 10.00 -0.25
CA MET A 89 1.87 8.89 0.68
C MET A 89 1.83 9.46 2.09
N ARG A 90 0.78 9.12 2.86
CA ARG A 90 0.58 9.65 4.20
C ARG A 90 0.00 8.61 5.14
N HIS A 91 0.25 8.80 6.43
CA HIS A 91 -0.31 7.98 7.49
C HIS A 91 -1.44 8.76 8.17
N TYR A 92 -2.52 8.05 8.49
CA TYR A 92 -3.70 8.62 9.13
C TYR A 92 -4.08 7.78 10.32
N LYS A 93 -4.56 8.44 11.36
CA LYS A 93 -5.07 7.79 12.55
C LYS A 93 -6.58 7.70 12.44
N LEU A 94 -7.15 6.52 12.73
CA LEU A 94 -8.60 6.39 12.77
C LEU A 94 -9.17 7.29 13.85
N THR A 95 -10.28 7.94 13.54
CA THR A 95 -11.05 8.68 14.52
C THR A 95 -12.12 7.73 15.11
N GLU A 96 -12.92 8.24 16.03
CA GLU A 96 -14.06 7.50 16.58
C GLU A 96 -15.22 7.38 15.59
N VAL A 97 -15.12 8.05 14.42
CA VAL A 97 -16.18 8.01 13.40
C VAL A 97 -15.91 6.85 12.47
N VAL A 98 -16.33 5.67 12.87
CA VAL A 98 -16.11 4.42 12.14
C VAL A 98 -17.34 3.54 12.26
N ARG A 99 -17.70 2.88 11.17
CA ARG A 99 -18.73 1.85 11.20
C ARG A 99 -18.40 0.76 10.19
N LYS A 100 -18.50 -0.48 10.63
CA LYS A 100 -18.45 -1.66 9.75
C LYS A 100 -19.75 -2.45 9.95
N LYS A 101 -20.31 -2.90 8.84
CA LYS A 101 -21.50 -3.77 8.87
C LYS A 101 -21.10 -5.23 8.78
#